data_122bce90eb70d723104f96d477450ea5
#
_entry.id   122bce90eb70d723104f96d477450ea5
#
_cell.length_a   1.000
_cell.length_b   1.000
_cell.length_c   1.000
_cell.angle_alpha   90.00
_cell.angle_beta   90.00
_cell.angle_gamma   90.00
#
_symmetry.space_group_name_H-M   'P 1'
#
loop_
_entity.id
_entity.type
_entity.pdbx_description
1 polymer ?
#
loop_
_entity_poly.entity_id
_entity_poly.type
_entity_poly.pdbx_seq_one_letter_code
_entity_poly.pdbx_strand_id
1 'polypeptide(L)'
;MDAHFYQTVVQNLTDNLHGITFESEYVNSLLSIMEANLSYIPSSTSNRELTDISLYDHVKITAAVASCVEQWLSEQGESDYRTKLFCNADDSYHDEMFLLYSMDISGIQNFIYTIGEKGALKGLRARSFYLEILMENIVDDLLDKLSLSRANLMYSGGGHCYMLLPNTDFVKRTLDEYDKELNEWMLQY
;
A
#
# COMPACT_ATOMS: atom_id res chain seq x y z
N MET A 1 -12.62 9.85 24.13
CA MET A 1 -12.18 11.03 23.35
C MET A 1 -13.25 12.09 23.48
N ASP A 2 -12.89 13.33 23.73
CA ASP A 2 -13.82 14.44 23.90
C ASP A 2 -13.93 15.30 22.61
N ALA A 3 -14.85 16.26 22.60
CA ALA A 3 -15.06 17.13 21.45
C ALA A 3 -13.82 17.97 21.10
N HIS A 4 -13.02 18.34 22.09
CA HIS A 4 -11.80 19.13 21.88
C HIS A 4 -10.73 18.32 21.13
N PHE A 5 -10.59 17.03 21.43
CA PHE A 5 -9.69 16.13 20.70
C PHE A 5 -10.04 16.07 19.20
N TYR A 6 -11.33 15.86 18.86
CA TYR A 6 -11.76 15.82 17.45
C TYR A 6 -11.57 17.17 16.74
N GLN A 7 -11.81 18.28 17.42
CA GLN A 7 -11.55 19.61 16.86
C GLN A 7 -10.06 19.81 16.55
N THR A 8 -9.18 19.36 17.41
CA THR A 8 -7.72 19.41 17.19
C THR A 8 -7.31 18.59 15.99
N VAL A 9 -7.84 17.36 15.83
CA VAL A 9 -7.57 16.52 14.66
C VAL A 9 -8.03 17.19 13.37
N VAL A 10 -9.25 17.73 13.34
CA VAL A 10 -9.78 18.45 12.16
C VAL A 10 -8.92 19.67 11.82
N GLN A 11 -8.49 20.44 12.83
CA GLN A 11 -7.62 21.59 12.62
C GLN A 11 -6.26 21.17 12.04
N ASN A 12 -5.63 20.14 12.61
CA ASN A 12 -4.36 19.62 12.13
C ASN A 12 -4.46 19.13 10.66
N LEU A 13 -5.52 18.39 10.33
CA LEU A 13 -5.76 17.96 8.95
C LEU A 13 -5.93 19.16 8.02
N THR A 14 -6.75 20.14 8.41
CA THR A 14 -6.98 21.34 7.62
C THR A 14 -5.68 22.10 7.36
N ASP A 15 -4.85 22.29 8.39
CA ASP A 15 -3.60 23.01 8.30
C ASP A 15 -2.57 22.25 7.43
N ASN A 16 -2.50 20.93 7.55
CA ASN A 16 -1.59 20.10 6.74
C ASN A 16 -2.02 19.97 5.28
N LEU A 17 -3.32 20.06 4.98
CA LEU A 17 -3.86 19.99 3.62
C LEU A 17 -3.95 21.37 2.94
N HIS A 18 -3.76 22.44 3.71
CA HIS A 18 -3.84 23.79 3.17
C HIS A 18 -2.70 24.07 2.17
N GLY A 19 -3.08 24.46 0.95
CA GLY A 19 -2.13 24.79 -0.11
C GLY A 19 -1.54 23.58 -0.85
N ILE A 20 -2.03 22.37 -0.60
CA ILE A 20 -1.64 21.18 -1.37
C ILE A 20 -2.49 21.13 -2.64
N THR A 21 -1.83 20.92 -3.79
CA THR A 21 -2.50 20.55 -5.04
C THR A 21 -2.68 19.02 -5.05
N PHE A 22 -3.92 18.56 -5.24
CA PHE A 22 -4.23 17.12 -5.29
C PHE A 22 -3.91 16.56 -6.68
N GLU A 23 -2.65 16.17 -6.86
CA GLU A 23 -2.14 15.47 -8.04
C GLU A 23 -1.73 14.05 -7.64
N SER A 24 -1.57 13.15 -8.62
CA SER A 24 -1.19 11.75 -8.38
C SER A 24 0.06 11.59 -7.51
N GLU A 25 1.04 12.47 -7.71
CA GLU A 25 2.32 12.49 -6.97
C GLU A 25 2.15 12.76 -5.47
N TYR A 26 1.04 13.39 -5.06
CA TYR A 26 0.76 13.70 -3.64
C TYR A 26 -0.03 12.63 -2.89
N VAL A 27 -0.48 11.57 -3.57
CA VAL A 27 -1.33 10.54 -2.92
C VAL A 27 -0.61 9.87 -1.75
N ASN A 28 0.67 9.54 -1.89
CA ASN A 28 1.45 8.93 -0.81
C ASN A 28 1.70 9.92 0.35
N SER A 29 1.90 11.21 0.05
CA SER A 29 1.99 12.26 1.07
C SER A 29 0.65 12.46 1.80
N LEU A 30 -0.46 12.41 1.08
CA LEU A 30 -1.79 12.45 1.66
C LEU A 30 -2.02 11.27 2.62
N LEU A 31 -1.63 10.06 2.22
CA LEU A 31 -1.72 8.87 3.09
C LEU A 31 -0.90 9.07 4.39
N SER A 32 0.30 9.64 4.31
CA SER A 32 1.12 9.91 5.49
C SER A 32 0.49 10.97 6.42
N ILE A 33 -0.13 12.00 5.86
CA ILE A 33 -0.87 13.00 6.65
C ILE A 33 -2.08 12.35 7.34
N MET A 34 -2.82 11.50 6.63
CA MET A 34 -3.95 10.78 7.18
C MET A 34 -3.52 9.82 8.28
N GLU A 35 -2.42 9.09 8.09
CA GLU A 35 -1.83 8.20 9.08
C GLU A 35 -1.51 8.95 10.38
N ALA A 36 -0.77 10.05 10.27
CA ALA A 36 -0.37 10.86 11.42
C ALA A 36 -1.55 11.41 12.24
N ASN A 37 -2.71 11.65 11.61
CA ASN A 37 -3.87 12.27 12.25
C ASN A 37 -5.00 11.30 12.58
N LEU A 38 -5.15 10.19 11.87
CA LEU A 38 -6.31 9.30 11.96
C LEU A 38 -6.04 7.93 12.59
N SER A 39 -4.75 7.57 12.86
CA SER A 39 -4.38 6.26 13.40
C SER A 39 -4.97 5.97 14.78
N TYR A 40 -5.28 7.03 15.56
CA TYR A 40 -5.89 6.90 16.88
C TYR A 40 -7.38 7.24 16.91
N ILE A 41 -7.98 7.51 15.75
CA ILE A 41 -9.41 7.75 15.62
C ILE A 41 -10.09 6.40 15.32
N PRO A 42 -11.12 6.00 16.08
CA PRO A 42 -11.85 4.77 15.77
C PRO A 42 -12.63 4.91 14.46
N SER A 43 -12.64 3.84 13.67
CA SER A 43 -13.37 3.80 12.38
C SER A 43 -14.89 3.81 12.54
N SER A 44 -15.40 3.43 13.72
CA SER A 44 -16.83 3.42 14.04
C SER A 44 -17.09 4.11 15.36
N THR A 45 -18.21 4.82 15.45
CA THR A 45 -18.75 5.41 16.68
C THR A 45 -19.89 4.55 17.28
N SER A 46 -20.13 3.37 16.74
CA SER A 46 -21.18 2.45 17.19
C SER A 46 -20.83 1.86 18.56
N ASN A 47 -21.76 1.97 19.51
CA ASN A 47 -21.64 1.33 20.81
C ASN A 47 -21.91 -0.20 20.76
N ARG A 48 -22.19 -0.75 19.57
CA ARG A 48 -22.52 -2.18 19.36
C ARG A 48 -21.32 -2.99 18.90
N GLU A 49 -20.23 -2.31 18.54
CA GLU A 49 -19.02 -2.91 17.96
C GLU A 49 -17.81 -2.57 18.80
N LEU A 50 -16.82 -3.46 18.83
CA LEU A 50 -15.49 -3.12 19.32
C LEU A 50 -14.81 -2.23 18.28
N THR A 51 -14.47 -1.00 18.67
CA THR A 51 -13.81 -0.03 17.81
C THR A 51 -12.29 -0.19 17.87
N ASP A 52 -11.81 -1.33 17.40
CA ASP A 52 -10.39 -1.74 17.41
C ASP A 52 -9.65 -1.43 16.10
N ILE A 53 -10.39 -0.99 15.06
CA ILE A 53 -9.83 -0.58 13.78
C ILE A 53 -9.74 0.95 13.73
N SER A 54 -8.58 1.47 13.33
CA SER A 54 -8.40 2.91 13.16
C SER A 54 -9.13 3.44 11.92
N LEU A 55 -9.51 4.71 11.97
CA LEU A 55 -10.09 5.38 10.80
C LEU A 55 -9.09 5.42 9.63
N TYR A 56 -7.79 5.55 9.91
CA TYR A 56 -6.75 5.47 8.88
C TYR A 56 -6.73 4.12 8.17
N ASP A 57 -6.68 3.01 8.91
CA ASP A 57 -6.66 1.67 8.32
C ASP A 57 -7.91 1.40 7.49
N HIS A 58 -9.08 1.82 8.01
CA HIS A 58 -10.34 1.68 7.29
C HIS A 58 -10.32 2.44 5.95
N VAL A 59 -9.89 3.70 5.96
CA VAL A 59 -9.83 4.53 4.74
C VAL A 59 -8.78 4.01 3.77
N LYS A 60 -7.60 3.61 4.26
CA LYS A 60 -6.52 3.04 3.45
C LYS A 60 -6.99 1.78 2.70
N ILE A 61 -7.59 0.82 3.42
CA ILE A 61 -8.11 -0.42 2.80
C ILE A 61 -9.26 -0.11 1.83
N THR A 62 -10.14 0.83 2.18
CA THR A 62 -11.23 1.26 1.28
C THR A 62 -10.66 1.83 -0.04
N ALA A 63 -9.62 2.65 0.03
CA ALA A 63 -8.96 3.19 -1.17
C ALA A 63 -8.30 2.09 -2.00
N ALA A 64 -7.62 1.13 -1.36
CA ALA A 64 -7.01 -0.02 -2.03
C ALA A 64 -8.05 -0.88 -2.75
N VAL A 65 -9.16 -1.19 -2.09
CA VAL A 65 -10.27 -1.96 -2.69
C VAL A 65 -10.88 -1.18 -3.86
N ALA A 66 -11.13 0.12 -3.69
CA ALA A 66 -11.72 0.95 -4.74
C ALA A 66 -10.84 1.02 -6.00
N SER A 67 -9.51 1.18 -5.85
CA SER A 67 -8.59 1.20 -6.98
C SER A 67 -8.53 -0.14 -7.70
N CYS A 68 -8.58 -1.27 -6.98
CA CYS A 68 -8.63 -2.59 -7.59
C CYS A 68 -9.92 -2.82 -8.37
N VAL A 69 -11.06 -2.48 -7.80
CA VAL A 69 -12.37 -2.61 -8.45
C VAL A 69 -12.45 -1.74 -9.70
N GLU A 70 -11.98 -0.49 -9.60
CA GLU A 70 -11.97 0.45 -10.72
C GLU A 70 -11.14 -0.08 -11.90
N GLN A 71 -9.89 -0.50 -11.66
CA GLN A 71 -9.03 -1.02 -12.73
C GLN A 71 -9.58 -2.32 -13.32
N TRP A 72 -10.14 -3.21 -12.49
CA TRP A 72 -10.73 -4.45 -12.97
C TRP A 72 -11.95 -4.20 -13.86
N LEU A 73 -12.88 -3.32 -13.44
CA LEU A 73 -14.06 -2.95 -14.23
C LEU A 73 -13.68 -2.22 -15.53
N SER A 74 -12.68 -1.35 -15.47
CA SER A 74 -12.16 -0.64 -16.63
C SER A 74 -11.59 -1.60 -17.69
N GLU A 75 -10.84 -2.63 -17.27
CA GLU A 75 -10.33 -3.68 -18.17
C GLU A 75 -11.46 -4.49 -18.81
N GLN A 76 -12.57 -4.74 -18.08
CA GLN A 76 -13.76 -5.41 -18.63
C GLN A 76 -14.57 -4.50 -19.58
N GLY A 77 -14.22 -3.23 -19.72
CA GLY A 77 -14.97 -2.23 -20.49
C GLY A 77 -16.30 -1.84 -19.85
N GLU A 78 -16.45 -2.09 -18.52
CA GLU A 78 -17.66 -1.75 -17.79
C GLU A 78 -17.67 -0.25 -17.45
N SER A 79 -18.75 0.44 -17.74
CA SER A 79 -18.93 1.87 -17.49
C SER A 79 -20.10 2.17 -16.55
N ASP A 80 -21.03 1.23 -16.40
CA ASP A 80 -22.16 1.36 -15.47
C ASP A 80 -21.86 0.65 -14.15
N TYR A 81 -20.94 1.21 -13.38
CA TYR A 81 -20.53 0.70 -12.07
C TYR A 81 -21.69 0.53 -11.10
N ARG A 82 -22.72 1.39 -11.21
CA ARG A 82 -23.89 1.31 -10.34
C ARG A 82 -24.69 0.04 -10.61
N THR A 83 -25.01 -0.24 -11.84
CA THR A 83 -25.73 -1.47 -12.20
C THR A 83 -24.90 -2.70 -11.86
N LYS A 84 -23.61 -2.70 -12.22
CA LYS A 84 -22.72 -3.84 -11.98
C LYS A 84 -22.56 -4.15 -10.48
N LEU A 85 -22.23 -3.14 -9.65
CA LEU A 85 -21.85 -3.36 -8.25
C LEU A 85 -23.03 -3.34 -7.27
N PHE A 86 -24.14 -2.67 -7.60
CA PHE A 86 -25.27 -2.54 -6.68
C PHE A 86 -26.53 -3.27 -7.15
N CYS A 87 -26.91 -3.14 -8.42
CA CYS A 87 -28.11 -3.83 -8.90
C CYS A 87 -27.86 -5.33 -9.11
N ASN A 88 -26.66 -5.70 -9.54
CA ASN A 88 -26.22 -7.09 -9.76
C ASN A 88 -25.15 -7.52 -8.73
N ALA A 89 -25.30 -7.06 -7.48
CA ALA A 89 -24.31 -7.29 -6.43
C ALA A 89 -24.01 -8.78 -6.17
N ASP A 90 -25.02 -9.63 -6.21
CA ASP A 90 -24.87 -11.08 -5.98
C ASP A 90 -23.98 -11.73 -7.06
N ASP A 91 -24.11 -11.33 -8.32
CA ASP A 91 -23.25 -11.82 -9.41
C ASP A 91 -21.83 -11.27 -9.25
N SER A 92 -21.70 -9.97 -8.97
CA SER A 92 -20.41 -9.31 -8.81
C SER A 92 -19.62 -9.78 -7.59
N TYR A 93 -20.30 -10.31 -6.56
CA TYR A 93 -19.64 -10.87 -5.37
C TYR A 93 -18.75 -12.08 -5.70
N HIS A 94 -19.04 -12.78 -6.78
CA HIS A 94 -18.27 -13.94 -7.23
C HIS A 94 -17.18 -13.59 -8.27
N ASP A 95 -17.08 -12.34 -8.69
CA ASP A 95 -16.05 -11.90 -9.60
C ASP A 95 -14.67 -11.85 -8.88
N GLU A 96 -13.66 -12.42 -9.51
CA GLU A 96 -12.29 -12.45 -8.98
C GLU A 96 -11.57 -11.12 -9.27
N MET A 97 -11.97 -10.04 -8.59
CA MET A 97 -11.46 -8.68 -8.83
C MET A 97 -10.10 -8.40 -8.20
N PHE A 98 -9.65 -9.25 -7.27
CA PHE A 98 -8.50 -9.00 -6.41
C PHE A 98 -7.42 -10.06 -6.57
N LEU A 99 -6.17 -9.63 -6.48
CA LEU A 99 -4.97 -10.44 -6.39
C LEU A 99 -4.20 -10.08 -5.12
N LEU A 100 -3.93 -11.04 -4.25
CA LEU A 100 -2.98 -10.85 -3.16
C LEU A 100 -1.59 -11.23 -3.67
N TYR A 101 -0.74 -10.23 -3.85
CA TYR A 101 0.64 -10.40 -4.29
C TYR A 101 1.59 -10.39 -3.10
N SER A 102 2.57 -11.27 -3.11
CA SER A 102 3.67 -11.23 -2.13
C SER A 102 5.03 -11.33 -2.83
N MET A 103 6.00 -10.60 -2.30
CA MET A 103 7.37 -10.61 -2.75
C MET A 103 8.30 -10.81 -1.56
N ASP A 104 9.37 -11.58 -1.76
CA ASP A 104 10.41 -11.84 -0.75
C ASP A 104 11.78 -11.75 -1.39
N ILE A 105 12.69 -11.01 -0.77
CA ILE A 105 14.08 -10.92 -1.20
C ILE A 105 14.88 -12.09 -0.60
N SER A 106 15.36 -12.99 -1.44
CA SER A 106 16.16 -14.13 -1.01
C SER A 106 17.58 -13.73 -0.59
N GLY A 107 18.17 -14.48 0.34
CA GLY A 107 19.58 -14.31 0.73
C GLY A 107 19.87 -13.18 1.73
N ILE A 108 18.85 -12.51 2.26
CA ILE A 108 18.98 -11.37 3.19
C ILE A 108 19.89 -11.68 4.38
N GLN A 109 19.74 -12.84 5.00
CA GLN A 109 20.57 -13.21 6.16
C GLN A 109 22.05 -13.33 5.79
N ASN A 110 22.36 -13.96 4.67
CA ASN A 110 23.74 -14.07 4.18
C ASN A 110 24.30 -12.67 3.87
N PHE A 111 23.53 -11.80 3.25
CA PHE A 111 23.95 -10.43 2.96
C PHE A 111 24.19 -9.63 4.25
N ILE A 112 23.31 -9.69 5.24
CA ILE A 112 23.45 -8.95 6.49
C ILE A 112 24.61 -9.47 7.33
N TYR A 113 24.78 -10.80 7.46
CA TYR A 113 25.74 -11.41 8.38
C TYR A 113 27.12 -11.70 7.77
N THR A 114 27.34 -11.45 6.48
CA THR A 114 28.69 -11.51 5.87
C THR A 114 29.52 -10.31 6.31
N ILE A 115 30.05 -10.34 7.55
CA ILE A 115 30.74 -9.19 8.15
C ILE A 115 32.11 -9.63 8.68
N GLY A 116 33.15 -8.81 8.39
CA GLY A 116 34.45 -8.96 9.02
C GLY A 116 34.46 -8.49 10.49
N GLU A 117 35.42 -8.96 11.27
CA GLU A 117 35.50 -8.76 12.73
C GLU A 117 35.53 -7.31 13.20
N LYS A 118 36.03 -6.37 12.39
CA LYS A 118 36.09 -4.93 12.73
C LYS A 118 34.88 -4.16 12.18
N GLY A 119 34.14 -3.52 13.07
CA GLY A 119 33.01 -2.67 12.69
C GLY A 119 31.70 -3.41 12.46
N ALA A 120 31.58 -4.65 12.95
CA ALA A 120 30.42 -5.52 12.75
C ALA A 120 29.05 -4.85 12.97
N LEU A 121 28.88 -4.12 14.08
CA LEU A 121 27.61 -3.47 14.40
C LEU A 121 27.21 -2.37 13.40
N LYS A 122 28.20 -1.56 12.94
CA LYS A 122 27.95 -0.53 11.93
C LYS A 122 27.62 -1.16 10.58
N GLY A 123 28.33 -2.23 10.21
CA GLY A 123 28.08 -2.99 8.98
C GLY A 123 26.68 -3.62 8.96
N LEU A 124 26.27 -4.25 10.06
CA LEU A 124 24.90 -4.80 10.22
C LEU A 124 23.82 -3.74 10.01
N ARG A 125 23.92 -2.62 10.72
CA ARG A 125 22.95 -1.52 10.61
C ARG A 125 22.89 -0.94 9.20
N ALA A 126 24.04 -0.72 8.58
CA ALA A 126 24.12 -0.17 7.22
C ALA A 126 23.47 -1.11 6.20
N ARG A 127 23.71 -2.42 6.31
CA ARG A 127 23.14 -3.41 5.39
C ARG A 127 21.63 -3.60 5.60
N SER A 128 21.18 -3.63 6.86
CA SER A 128 19.73 -3.67 7.15
C SER A 128 19.03 -2.43 6.62
N PHE A 129 19.60 -1.25 6.82
CA PHE A 129 19.07 0.00 6.30
C PHE A 129 19.07 0.05 4.76
N TYR A 130 20.12 -0.45 4.13
CA TYR A 130 20.17 -0.56 2.66
C TYR A 130 19.05 -1.44 2.11
N LEU A 131 18.82 -2.61 2.73
CA LEU A 131 17.73 -3.51 2.32
C LEU A 131 16.36 -2.88 2.53
N GLU A 132 16.15 -2.12 3.59
CA GLU A 132 14.91 -1.40 3.84
C GLU A 132 14.65 -0.37 2.73
N ILE A 133 15.64 0.48 2.42
CA ILE A 133 15.50 1.46 1.34
C ILE A 133 15.32 0.78 -0.02
N LEU A 134 16.02 -0.32 -0.27
CA LEU A 134 15.87 -1.09 -1.50
C LEU A 134 14.45 -1.60 -1.65
N MET A 135 13.89 -2.21 -0.58
CA MET A 135 12.51 -2.72 -0.58
C MET A 135 11.50 -1.60 -0.81
N GLU A 136 11.66 -0.47 -0.11
CA GLU A 136 10.80 0.71 -0.28
C GLU A 136 10.83 1.22 -1.74
N ASN A 137 12.01 1.26 -2.36
CA ASN A 137 12.15 1.68 -3.75
C ASN A 137 11.50 0.69 -4.73
N ILE A 138 11.68 -0.62 -4.51
CA ILE A 138 11.05 -1.69 -5.33
C ILE A 138 9.52 -1.59 -5.23
N VAL A 139 9.00 -1.40 -4.02
CA VAL A 139 7.56 -1.25 -3.79
C VAL A 139 7.00 -0.03 -4.51
N ASP A 140 7.66 1.13 -4.39
CA ASP A 140 7.20 2.36 -5.03
C ASP A 140 7.25 2.26 -6.56
N ASP A 141 8.34 1.73 -7.13
CA ASP A 141 8.49 1.54 -8.57
C ASP A 141 7.43 0.58 -9.15
N LEU A 142 7.16 -0.52 -8.44
CA LEU A 142 6.13 -1.46 -8.84
C LEU A 142 4.72 -0.84 -8.79
N LEU A 143 4.38 -0.14 -7.70
CA LEU A 143 3.09 0.52 -7.56
C LEU A 143 2.88 1.61 -8.63
N ASP A 144 3.93 2.37 -8.95
CA ASP A 144 3.89 3.37 -10.01
C ASP A 144 3.64 2.75 -11.40
N LYS A 145 4.36 1.68 -11.75
CA LYS A 145 4.14 0.91 -12.98
C LYS A 145 2.70 0.36 -13.10
N LEU A 146 2.07 0.05 -11.97
CA LEU A 146 0.69 -0.43 -11.90
C LEU A 146 -0.36 0.69 -11.79
N SER A 147 0.06 1.96 -11.77
CA SER A 147 -0.80 3.12 -11.52
C SER A 147 -1.61 3.00 -10.22
N LEU A 148 -0.95 2.48 -9.19
CA LEU A 148 -1.48 2.30 -7.84
C LEU A 148 -0.73 3.18 -6.83
N SER A 149 -1.19 3.20 -5.60
CA SER A 149 -0.57 3.96 -4.51
C SER A 149 -0.19 3.05 -3.33
N ARG A 150 0.51 3.61 -2.34
CA ARG A 150 0.80 2.89 -1.09
C ARG A 150 -0.44 2.49 -0.28
N ALA A 151 -1.65 2.92 -0.67
CA ALA A 151 -2.88 2.36 -0.12
C ALA A 151 -2.96 0.84 -0.39
N ASN A 152 -2.45 0.39 -1.53
CA ASN A 152 -2.42 -1.02 -1.95
C ASN A 152 -1.31 -1.85 -1.26
N LEU A 153 -0.35 -1.21 -0.58
CA LEU A 153 0.66 -1.88 0.23
C LEU A 153 0.07 -2.26 1.60
N MET A 154 -0.16 -3.55 1.81
CA MET A 154 -0.73 -4.07 3.06
C MET A 154 0.33 -4.21 4.14
N TYR A 155 1.53 -4.66 3.77
CA TYR A 155 2.64 -4.86 4.68
C TYR A 155 3.97 -4.76 3.92
N SER A 156 4.99 -4.16 4.56
CA SER A 156 6.37 -4.20 4.14
C SER A 156 7.27 -4.33 5.38
N GLY A 157 8.25 -5.22 5.34
CA GLY A 157 9.22 -5.37 6.41
C GLY A 157 10.09 -6.62 6.27
N GLY A 158 11.35 -6.51 6.70
CA GLY A 158 12.28 -7.63 6.70
C GLY A 158 12.62 -8.20 5.32
N GLY A 159 12.43 -7.42 4.26
CA GLY A 159 12.63 -7.87 2.88
C GLY A 159 11.43 -8.59 2.27
N HIS A 160 10.28 -8.51 2.91
CA HIS A 160 9.04 -9.14 2.48
C HIS A 160 7.92 -8.10 2.41
N CYS A 161 7.04 -8.17 1.40
CA CYS A 161 5.86 -7.34 1.31
C CYS A 161 4.62 -8.10 0.85
N TYR A 162 3.45 -7.54 1.20
CA TYR A 162 2.15 -7.94 0.66
C TYR A 162 1.44 -6.75 0.06
N MET A 163 0.85 -6.94 -1.11
CA MET A 163 0.06 -5.91 -1.81
C MET A 163 -1.30 -6.47 -2.23
N LEU A 164 -2.34 -5.64 -2.13
CA LEU A 164 -3.64 -5.91 -2.71
C LEU A 164 -3.69 -5.25 -4.09
N LEU A 165 -3.74 -6.06 -5.14
CA LEU A 165 -3.68 -5.62 -6.53
C LEU A 165 -4.96 -5.98 -7.29
N PRO A 166 -5.31 -5.28 -8.37
CA PRO A 166 -6.39 -5.69 -9.24
C PRO A 166 -6.02 -6.95 -10.04
N ASN A 167 -6.96 -7.88 -10.14
CA ASN A 167 -6.76 -9.13 -10.86
C ASN A 167 -7.02 -8.93 -12.37
N THR A 168 -6.15 -8.17 -13.02
CA THR A 168 -6.23 -7.85 -14.44
C THR A 168 -5.09 -8.52 -15.23
N ASP A 169 -5.27 -8.68 -16.54
CA ASP A 169 -4.22 -9.21 -17.41
C ASP A 169 -3.05 -8.23 -17.53
N PHE A 170 -3.34 -6.92 -17.46
CA PHE A 170 -2.31 -5.90 -17.39
C PHE A 170 -1.42 -6.07 -16.17
N VAL A 171 -2.01 -6.20 -14.98
CA VAL A 171 -1.26 -6.38 -13.72
C VAL A 171 -0.42 -7.66 -13.75
N LYS A 172 -1.00 -8.79 -14.14
CA LYS A 172 -0.28 -10.08 -14.22
C LYS A 172 0.94 -10.00 -15.13
N ARG A 173 0.78 -9.42 -16.31
CA ARG A 173 1.89 -9.24 -17.26
C ARG A 173 2.96 -8.31 -16.72
N THR A 174 2.57 -7.19 -16.11
CA THR A 174 3.51 -6.24 -15.52
C THR A 174 4.31 -6.89 -14.37
N LEU A 175 3.67 -7.72 -13.54
CA LEU A 175 4.36 -8.48 -12.48
C LEU A 175 5.38 -9.47 -13.07
N ASP A 176 5.03 -10.22 -14.11
CA ASP A 176 5.93 -11.16 -14.77
C ASP A 176 7.14 -10.47 -15.45
N GLU A 177 6.92 -9.29 -16.02
CA GLU A 177 7.97 -8.48 -16.63
C GLU A 177 8.89 -7.87 -15.56
N TYR A 178 8.30 -7.34 -14.49
CA TYR A 178 9.02 -6.72 -13.39
C TYR A 178 9.87 -7.72 -12.61
N ASP A 179 9.37 -8.92 -12.37
CA ASP A 179 10.14 -9.99 -11.71
C ASP A 179 11.42 -10.33 -12.49
N LYS A 180 11.35 -10.41 -13.81
CA LYS A 180 12.52 -10.64 -14.66
C LYS A 180 13.51 -9.47 -14.59
N GLU A 181 13.01 -8.24 -14.76
CA GLU A 181 13.82 -7.02 -14.69
C GLU A 181 14.54 -6.91 -13.34
N LEU A 182 13.82 -7.12 -12.25
CA LEU A 182 14.37 -7.06 -10.90
C LEU A 182 15.42 -8.16 -10.66
N ASN A 183 15.14 -9.40 -11.05
CA ASN A 183 16.09 -10.50 -10.91
C ASN A 183 17.36 -10.26 -11.73
N GLU A 184 17.26 -9.77 -12.97
CA GLU A 184 18.41 -9.40 -13.79
C GLU A 184 19.24 -8.30 -13.13
N TRP A 185 18.59 -7.29 -12.58
CA TRP A 185 19.27 -6.21 -11.86
C TRP A 185 19.97 -6.72 -10.60
N MET A 186 19.28 -7.52 -9.78
CA MET A 186 19.84 -8.10 -8.53
C MET A 186 21.04 -9.02 -8.78
N LEU A 187 21.13 -9.67 -9.94
CA LEU A 187 22.28 -10.53 -10.30
C LEU A 187 23.51 -9.74 -10.76
N GLN A 188 23.38 -8.45 -11.04
CA GLN A 188 24.49 -7.58 -11.46
C GLN A 188 25.23 -6.94 -10.27
N TYR A 189 24.61 -6.91 -9.11
CA TYR A 189 25.10 -6.23 -7.89
C TYR A 189 25.12 -7.15 -6.68
#